data_49ffe9abdc83b37690191e274034db14
#
_entry.id   49ffe9abdc83b37690191e274034db14
#
_cell.length_a   1.000
_cell.length_b   1.000
_cell.length_c   1.000
_cell.angle_alpha   90.00
_cell.angle_beta   90.00
_cell.angle_gamma   90.00
#
_symmetry.space_group_name_H-M   'P 1'
#
loop_
_entity.id
_entity.type
_entity.pdbx_description
1 polymer ?
#
loop_
_entity_poly.entity_id
_entity_poly.type
_entity_poly.pdbx_seq_one_letter_code
_entity_poly.pdbx_strand_id
1 'polypeptide(L)' 'MAKNEQERKRIGARIAEIRREKGLTQRGLGALCRLEGSHIARIEMGRYSVGFDTLQAIASAMGCTIDFVER' A
#
# COMPACT_ATOMS: atom_id res chain seq x y z
N MET A 1 1.33 -15.92 -8.46
CA MET A 1 0.17 -16.34 -9.22
C MET A 1 -0.30 -15.20 -10.09
N ALA A 2 -0.54 -15.48 -11.37
CA ALA A 2 -0.89 -14.44 -12.34
C ALA A 2 -2.15 -13.70 -11.94
N LYS A 3 -3.18 -14.40 -11.48
CA LYS A 3 -4.44 -13.77 -11.12
C LYS A 3 -4.35 -12.84 -9.90
N ASN A 4 -3.34 -13.03 -9.05
CA ASN A 4 -3.16 -12.16 -7.91
C ASN A 4 -2.40 -10.88 -8.27
N GLU A 5 -1.69 -10.90 -9.38
CA GLU A 5 -0.96 -9.73 -9.84
C GLU A 5 -1.89 -8.55 -10.09
N GLN A 6 -3.04 -8.79 -10.67
CA GLN A 6 -4.02 -7.75 -10.94
C GLN A 6 -4.53 -7.12 -9.65
N GLU A 7 -4.78 -7.94 -8.63
CA GLU A 7 -5.23 -7.45 -7.33
C GLU A 7 -4.12 -6.69 -6.61
N ARG A 8 -2.87 -7.14 -6.73
CA ARG A 8 -1.75 -6.40 -6.16
C ARG A 8 -1.64 -5.01 -6.79
N LYS A 9 -1.83 -4.92 -8.11
CA LYS A 9 -1.78 -3.64 -8.81
C LYS A 9 -2.95 -2.73 -8.41
N ARG A 10 -4.13 -3.30 -8.24
CA ARG A 10 -5.30 -2.53 -7.82
C ARG A 10 -5.10 -1.93 -6.44
N ILE A 11 -4.66 -2.75 -5.49
CA ILE A 11 -4.43 -2.29 -4.12
C ILE A 11 -3.25 -1.31 -4.08
N GLY A 12 -2.18 -1.60 -4.82
CA GLY A 12 -1.03 -0.69 -4.89
C GLY A 12 -1.43 0.68 -5.42
N ALA A 13 -2.24 0.72 -6.46
CA ALA A 13 -2.73 1.98 -7.03
C ALA A 13 -3.61 2.74 -6.03
N ARG A 14 -4.41 2.01 -5.26
CA ARG A 14 -5.26 2.65 -4.24
C ARG A 14 -4.41 3.24 -3.12
N ILE A 15 -3.36 2.55 -2.71
CA ILE A 15 -2.42 3.07 -1.71
C ILE A 15 -1.82 4.38 -2.22
N ALA A 16 -1.36 4.41 -3.47
CA ALA A 16 -0.77 5.61 -4.06
C ALA A 16 -1.77 6.77 -4.08
N GLU A 17 -3.00 6.48 -4.44
CA GLU A 17 -4.06 7.49 -4.51
C GLU A 17 -4.30 8.11 -3.12
N ILE A 18 -4.51 7.29 -2.11
CA ILE A 18 -4.78 7.78 -0.75
C ILE A 18 -3.56 8.52 -0.21
N ARG A 19 -2.36 7.96 -0.46
CA ARG A 19 -1.12 8.61 -0.03
C ARG A 19 -1.04 10.05 -0.53
N ARG A 20 -1.33 10.24 -1.82
CA ARG A 20 -1.28 11.57 -2.43
C ARG A 20 -2.34 12.49 -1.85
N GLU A 21 -3.54 11.97 -1.60
CA GLU A 21 -4.62 12.74 -0.97
C GLU A 21 -4.21 13.23 0.43
N LYS A 22 -3.38 12.44 1.12
CA LYS A 22 -2.89 12.81 2.45
C LYS A 22 -1.66 13.70 2.39
N GLY A 23 -1.20 14.05 1.19
CA GLY A 23 -0.03 14.90 1.02
C GLY A 23 1.29 14.23 1.36
N LEU A 24 1.33 12.90 1.33
CA LEU A 24 2.54 12.15 1.67
C LEU A 24 3.30 11.75 0.42
N THR A 25 4.64 11.83 0.51
CA THR A 25 5.51 11.24 -0.50
C THR A 25 5.67 9.76 -0.19
N GLN A 26 6.23 8.99 -1.13
CA GLN A 26 6.54 7.58 -0.87
C GLN A 26 7.50 7.47 0.30
N ARG A 27 8.49 8.34 0.36
CA ARG A 27 9.46 8.37 1.46
C ARG A 27 8.76 8.72 2.78
N GLY A 28 7.85 9.68 2.75
CA GLY A 28 7.11 10.09 3.94
C GLY A 28 6.23 8.98 4.49
N LEU A 29 5.51 8.30 3.61
CA LEU A 29 4.70 7.16 4.04
C LEU A 29 5.59 6.05 4.59
N GLY A 30 6.71 5.77 3.90
CA GLY A 30 7.65 4.77 4.35
C GLY A 30 8.16 5.05 5.75
N ALA A 31 8.50 6.31 6.04
CA ALA A 31 9.00 6.68 7.35
C ALA A 31 7.99 6.36 8.46
N LEU A 32 6.69 6.54 8.19
CA LEU A 32 5.64 6.23 9.16
C LEU A 32 5.49 4.73 9.40
N CYS A 33 5.88 3.91 8.42
CA CYS A 33 5.75 2.44 8.48
C CYS A 33 7.07 1.75 8.77
N ARG A 34 8.16 2.50 8.91
CA ARG A 34 9.52 1.97 9.04
C ARG A 34 9.94 1.19 7.79
N LEU A 35 9.57 1.72 6.63
CA LEU A 35 9.94 1.17 5.32
C LEU A 35 10.63 2.25 4.51
N GLU A 36 11.47 1.83 3.58
CA GLU A 36 12.07 2.77 2.65
C GLU A 36 11.06 3.19 1.58
N GLY A 37 11.23 4.40 1.04
CA GLY A 37 10.35 4.88 -0.01
C GLY A 37 10.36 3.98 -1.24
N SER A 38 11.51 3.39 -1.57
CA SER A 38 11.62 2.45 -2.69
C SER A 38 10.77 1.20 -2.45
N HIS A 39 10.63 0.78 -1.20
CA HIS A 39 9.77 -0.35 -0.85
C HIS A 39 8.31 0.01 -1.09
N ILE A 40 7.90 1.21 -0.64
CA ILE A 40 6.54 1.71 -0.90
C ILE A 40 6.29 1.78 -2.40
N ALA A 41 7.26 2.27 -3.18
CA ALA A 41 7.11 2.37 -4.62
C ALA A 41 6.82 1.00 -5.26
N ARG A 42 7.54 -0.04 -4.84
CA ARG A 42 7.32 -1.39 -5.37
C ARG A 42 5.96 -1.95 -4.99
N ILE A 43 5.52 -1.66 -3.76
CA ILE A 43 4.19 -2.08 -3.31
C ILE A 43 3.11 -1.39 -4.15
N GLU A 44 3.27 -0.10 -4.41
CA GLU A 44 2.30 0.66 -5.20
C GLU A 44 2.21 0.17 -6.63
N MET A 45 3.31 -0.37 -7.17
CA MET A 45 3.32 -0.94 -8.51
C MET A 45 2.80 -2.38 -8.57
N GLY A 46 2.52 -2.98 -7.43
CA GLY A 46 2.01 -4.35 -7.37
C GLY A 46 3.04 -5.39 -7.74
N ARG A 47 4.32 -5.09 -7.51
CA ARG A 47 5.41 -5.96 -7.98
C ARG A 47 5.62 -7.21 -7.16
N TYR A 48 5.11 -7.25 -5.93
CA TYR A 48 5.23 -8.43 -5.11
C TYR A 48 4.12 -8.47 -4.07
N SER A 49 3.96 -9.64 -3.48
CA SER A 49 2.94 -9.85 -2.45
C SER A 49 3.38 -9.23 -1.14
N VAL A 50 2.50 -8.46 -0.54
CA VAL A 50 2.76 -7.79 0.73
C VAL A 50 2.15 -8.60 1.86
N GLY A 51 2.92 -8.86 2.91
CA GLY A 51 2.38 -9.53 4.08
C GLY A 51 1.35 -8.66 4.78
N PHE A 52 0.46 -9.31 5.53
CA PHE A 52 -0.64 -8.61 6.18
C PHE A 52 -0.15 -7.52 7.14
N ASP A 53 0.87 -7.82 7.94
CA ASP A 53 1.33 -6.85 8.93
C ASP A 53 1.88 -5.58 8.29
N THR A 54 2.59 -5.73 7.17
CA THR A 54 3.11 -4.59 6.42
C THR A 54 1.95 -3.78 5.83
N LEU A 55 0.98 -4.47 5.25
CA LEU A 55 -0.18 -3.81 4.66
C LEU A 55 -0.98 -3.07 5.74
N GLN A 56 -1.11 -3.67 6.92
CA GLN A 56 -1.79 -3.05 8.06
C GLN A 56 -1.06 -1.80 8.52
N ALA A 57 0.27 -1.83 8.56
CA ALA A 57 1.06 -0.66 8.94
C ALA A 57 0.86 0.49 7.96
N ILE A 58 0.82 0.18 6.67
CA ILE A 58 0.58 1.17 5.62
C ILE A 58 -0.82 1.78 5.78
N ALA A 59 -1.83 0.95 5.97
CA ALA A 59 -3.20 1.41 6.15
C ALA A 59 -3.30 2.33 7.37
N SER A 60 -2.72 1.90 8.48
CA SER A 60 -2.73 2.67 9.73
C SER A 60 -2.08 4.03 9.56
N ALA A 61 -0.94 4.06 8.86
CA ALA A 61 -0.20 5.30 8.62
C ALA A 61 -1.02 6.30 7.79
N MET A 62 -1.93 5.82 6.97
CA MET A 62 -2.80 6.67 6.15
C MET A 62 -4.17 6.90 6.79
N GLY A 63 -4.39 6.41 8.01
CA GLY A 63 -5.68 6.55 8.69
C GLY A 63 -6.76 5.67 8.11
N CYS A 64 -6.37 4.54 7.52
CA CYS A 64 -7.30 3.60 6.88
C CYS A 64 -7.39 2.30 7.66
N THR A 65 -8.45 1.54 7.41
CA THR A 65 -8.57 0.18 7.92
C THR A 65 -8.61 -0.79 6.74
N ILE A 66 -8.19 -2.02 7.01
CA ILE A 66 -8.31 -3.11 6.03
C ILE A 66 -9.56 -3.90 6.37
N ASP A 67 -10.37 -4.20 5.37
CA ASP A 67 -11.62 -4.90 5.60
C ASP A 67 -12.01 -5.72 4.37
N PHE A 68 -12.88 -6.69 4.57
CA PHE A 68 -13.54 -7.40 3.48
C PHE A 68 -14.85 -6.68 3.20
N VAL A 69 -15.07 -6.36 1.94
CA VAL A 69 -16.28 -5.65 1.53
C VAL A 69 -17.07 -6.58 0.60
N GLU A 70 -18.30 -6.90 0.99
CA GLU A 70 -19.15 -7.74 0.15
C GLU A 70 -19.53 -7.01 -1.13
N ARG A 71 -19.59 -7.79 -2.21
CA ARG A 71 -19.97 -7.25 -3.52
C ARG A 71 -21.48 -7.11 -3.67
#